data_af618d8904e216184b8b640b5c9e2016
#
_entry.id   af618d8904e216184b8b640b5c9e2016
#
_cell.length_a   1.000
_cell.length_b   1.000
_cell.length_c   1.000
_cell.angle_alpha   90.00
_cell.angle_beta   90.00
_cell.angle_gamma   90.00
#
_symmetry.space_group_name_H-M   'P 1'
#
loop_
_entity.id
_entity.type
_entity.pdbx_description
1 polymer ?
#
loop_
_entity_poly.entity_id
_entity_poly.type
_entity_poly.pdbx_seq_one_letter_code
_entity_poly.pdbx_strand_id
1 'polypeptide(L)'
;MLKNICCIQFREGSKEELLPDFSPDFPHIASYVELDKLHPLRFIPWHWHKEVELFYVESGVVEYHIPKGTFVFPAGHGGLLNSNVLHMTQSPKGIVHTVQLEHLFDPSLIGGTPGSRIEKKYILPLTTAAHIGVIPLDPGRPQQASILESIRRSFQISSEEYGYEVRLRDSLS
;
A
#
# COMPACT_ATOMS: atom_id res chain seq x y z
N MET A 1 -10.89 11.26 3.57
CA MET A 1 -11.21 11.31 2.10
C MET A 1 -10.08 10.62 1.36
N LEU A 2 -10.39 9.63 0.52
CA LEU A 2 -9.40 8.98 -0.34
C LEU A 2 -8.82 10.01 -1.32
N LYS A 3 -7.49 10.03 -1.46
CA LYS A 3 -6.80 10.92 -2.40
C LYS A 3 -6.54 10.20 -3.72
N ASN A 4 -6.77 10.90 -4.83
CA ASN A 4 -6.32 10.42 -6.13
C ASN A 4 -4.84 10.76 -6.30
N ILE A 5 -4.01 9.74 -6.48
CA ILE A 5 -2.60 9.93 -6.80
C ILE A 5 -2.48 10.08 -8.32
N CYS A 6 -2.31 11.31 -8.77
CA CYS A 6 -2.07 11.62 -10.19
C CYS A 6 -0.60 11.87 -10.53
N CYS A 7 0.29 12.00 -9.58
CA CYS A 7 1.73 12.13 -9.80
C CYS A 7 2.50 11.80 -8.52
N ILE A 8 3.70 11.26 -8.69
CA ILE A 8 4.64 11.00 -7.61
C ILE A 8 5.71 12.10 -7.62
N GLN A 9 6.05 12.60 -6.44
CA GLN A 9 7.15 13.53 -6.23
C GLN A 9 8.36 12.77 -5.68
N PHE A 10 9.54 13.06 -6.21
CA PHE A 10 10.77 12.43 -5.76
C PHE A 10 11.65 13.39 -4.98
N ARG A 11 12.42 12.86 -4.05
CA ARG A 11 13.57 13.58 -3.46
C ARG A 11 14.60 13.83 -4.56
N GLU A 12 15.14 15.04 -4.60
CA GLU A 12 16.17 15.41 -5.58
C GLU A 12 17.35 14.43 -5.56
N GLY A 13 17.73 13.94 -6.74
CA GLY A 13 18.81 12.97 -6.91
C GLY A 13 18.52 11.55 -6.41
N SER A 14 17.27 11.24 -6.06
CA SER A 14 16.85 9.95 -5.51
C SER A 14 15.60 9.42 -6.21
N LYS A 15 15.32 8.13 -5.98
CA LYS A 15 14.02 7.51 -6.28
C LYS A 15 13.12 7.41 -5.03
N GLU A 16 13.51 8.04 -3.94
CA GLU A 16 12.69 8.13 -2.73
C GLU A 16 11.46 8.99 -3.03
N GLU A 17 10.29 8.43 -2.83
CA GLU A 17 9.03 9.15 -2.94
C GLU A 17 8.88 10.12 -1.76
N LEU A 18 8.41 11.33 -2.06
CA LEU A 18 8.00 12.31 -1.07
C LEU A 18 6.50 12.21 -0.86
N LEU A 19 6.09 12.03 0.38
CA LEU A 19 4.69 11.96 0.79
C LEU A 19 4.32 13.28 1.51
N PRO A 20 3.96 14.36 0.78
CA PRO A 20 3.77 15.68 1.35
C PRO A 20 2.60 15.76 2.34
N ASP A 21 1.66 14.84 2.22
CA ASP A 21 0.47 14.77 3.07
C ASP A 21 0.64 13.85 4.28
N PHE A 22 1.83 13.31 4.48
CA PHE A 22 2.13 12.40 5.57
C PHE A 22 2.33 13.17 6.87
N SER A 23 1.42 12.98 7.84
CA SER A 23 1.50 13.66 9.13
C SER A 23 2.22 12.80 10.17
N PRO A 24 3.20 13.35 10.92
CA PRO A 24 3.83 12.61 12.01
C PRO A 24 2.87 12.25 13.17
N ASP A 25 1.80 13.02 13.35
CA ASP A 25 0.83 12.80 14.43
C ASP A 25 -0.06 11.58 14.15
N PHE A 26 -0.36 11.34 12.88
CA PHE A 26 -1.04 10.13 12.41
C PHE A 26 -0.41 9.71 11.07
N PRO A 27 0.66 8.89 11.11
CA PRO A 27 1.51 8.61 9.98
C PRO A 27 0.87 7.61 8.99
N HIS A 28 -0.17 8.08 8.28
CA HIS A 28 -0.98 7.30 7.36
C HIS A 28 -1.54 8.14 6.22
N ILE A 29 -1.59 7.55 5.05
CA ILE A 29 -2.30 8.08 3.87
C ILE A 29 -3.18 6.97 3.31
N ALA A 30 -4.44 7.29 3.00
CA ALA A 30 -5.32 6.45 2.20
C ALA A 30 -5.51 7.10 0.83
N SER A 31 -5.27 6.33 -0.22
CA SER A 31 -5.34 6.82 -1.58
C SER A 31 -5.96 5.80 -2.53
N TYR A 32 -6.31 6.24 -3.73
CA TYR A 32 -6.58 5.36 -4.86
C TYR A 32 -5.77 5.80 -6.07
N VAL A 33 -5.39 4.84 -6.87
CA VAL A 33 -4.64 5.03 -8.12
C VAL A 33 -5.47 4.50 -9.26
N GLU A 34 -5.69 5.33 -10.27
CA GLU A 34 -6.29 4.92 -11.54
C GLU A 34 -5.20 4.82 -12.60
N LEU A 35 -4.99 3.60 -13.09
CA LEU A 35 -4.08 3.32 -14.20
C LEU A 35 -4.93 3.13 -15.46
N ASP A 36 -4.99 4.16 -16.30
CA ASP A 36 -5.76 4.16 -17.54
C ASP A 36 -4.85 4.43 -18.73
N LYS A 37 -5.17 3.81 -19.88
CA LYS A 37 -4.47 4.09 -21.16
C LYS A 37 -4.61 5.52 -21.63
N LEU A 38 -5.68 6.19 -21.23
CA LEU A 38 -5.99 7.59 -21.58
C LEU A 38 -5.52 8.58 -20.52
N HIS A 39 -5.12 8.10 -19.33
CA HIS A 39 -4.65 8.92 -18.22
C HIS A 39 -3.14 9.21 -18.37
N PRO A 40 -2.64 10.36 -17.86
CA PRO A 40 -1.21 10.66 -17.81
C PRO A 40 -0.37 9.59 -17.12
N LEU A 41 -0.96 8.93 -16.11
CA LEU A 41 -0.32 7.82 -15.41
C LEU A 41 -0.74 6.49 -16.07
N ARG A 42 0.10 5.97 -16.94
CA ARG A 42 0.02 4.59 -17.44
C ARG A 42 0.73 3.61 -16.50
N PHE A 43 1.63 4.12 -15.69
CA PHE A 43 2.44 3.38 -14.73
C PHE A 43 2.98 4.34 -13.67
N ILE A 44 3.27 3.83 -12.50
CA ILE A 44 4.01 4.52 -11.44
C ILE A 44 5.47 4.13 -11.61
N PRO A 45 6.39 5.10 -11.87
CA PRO A 45 7.78 4.79 -12.18
C PRO A 45 8.52 4.17 -10.99
N TRP A 46 9.70 3.60 -11.23
CA TRP A 46 10.56 3.04 -10.20
C TRP A 46 10.82 4.03 -9.06
N HIS A 47 10.36 3.68 -7.86
CA HIS A 47 10.49 4.45 -6.64
C HIS A 47 10.56 3.54 -5.41
N TRP A 48 10.82 4.13 -4.26
CA TRP A 48 10.74 3.48 -2.96
C TRP A 48 10.32 4.50 -1.90
N HIS A 49 9.71 4.02 -0.83
CA HIS A 49 9.31 4.80 0.34
C HIS A 49 9.58 3.99 1.62
N LYS A 50 9.61 4.68 2.76
CA LYS A 50 9.89 4.07 4.08
C LYS A 50 8.66 3.37 4.66
N GLU A 51 7.52 3.79 4.22
CA GLU A 51 6.23 3.32 4.66
C GLU A 51 5.98 1.90 4.16
N VAL A 52 5.14 1.17 4.88
CA VAL A 52 4.53 -0.06 4.39
C VAL A 52 3.31 0.31 3.56
N GLU A 53 3.10 -0.38 2.46
CA GLU A 53 1.92 -0.23 1.63
C GLU A 53 1.04 -1.47 1.72
N LEU A 54 -0.21 -1.30 2.14
CA LEU A 54 -1.27 -2.30 2.01
C LEU A 54 -2.18 -1.89 0.87
N PHE A 55 -2.38 -2.78 -0.10
CA PHE A 55 -3.17 -2.47 -1.28
C PHE A 55 -4.24 -3.52 -1.57
N TYR A 56 -5.28 -3.06 -2.26
CA TYR A 56 -6.38 -3.88 -2.78
C TYR A 56 -6.71 -3.45 -4.21
N VAL A 57 -6.85 -4.40 -5.12
CA VAL A 57 -7.22 -4.14 -6.51
C VAL A 57 -8.74 -4.21 -6.64
N GLU A 58 -9.38 -3.06 -6.83
CA GLU A 58 -10.83 -2.94 -6.94
C GLU A 58 -11.32 -3.37 -8.31
N SER A 59 -10.59 -2.98 -9.37
CA SER A 59 -10.90 -3.38 -10.75
C SER A 59 -9.65 -3.49 -11.61
N GLY A 60 -9.71 -4.27 -12.67
CA GLY A 60 -8.61 -4.46 -13.60
C GLY A 60 -7.52 -5.39 -13.08
N VAL A 61 -6.29 -5.09 -13.40
CA VAL A 61 -5.10 -5.87 -13.02
C VAL A 61 -3.94 -4.93 -12.77
N VAL A 62 -3.21 -5.14 -11.68
CA VAL A 62 -1.96 -4.43 -11.35
C VAL A 62 -0.78 -5.39 -11.43
N GLU A 63 0.33 -4.93 -11.99
CA GLU A 63 1.64 -5.57 -11.90
C GLU A 63 2.55 -4.75 -11.00
N TYR A 64 3.11 -5.40 -9.97
CA TYR A 64 4.22 -4.88 -9.16
C TYR A 64 5.52 -5.47 -9.66
N HIS A 65 6.42 -4.62 -10.10
CA HIS A 65 7.76 -4.99 -10.49
C HIS A 65 8.73 -4.59 -9.39
N ILE A 66 9.49 -5.55 -8.88
CA ILE A 66 10.60 -5.33 -7.97
C ILE A 66 11.88 -5.95 -8.58
N PRO A 67 13.10 -5.62 -8.12
CA PRO A 67 14.32 -6.20 -8.69
C PRO A 67 14.37 -7.72 -8.71
N LYS A 68 13.62 -8.37 -7.83
CA LYS A 68 13.57 -9.84 -7.69
C LYS A 68 12.48 -10.53 -8.54
N GLY A 69 11.60 -9.79 -9.19
CA GLY A 69 10.53 -10.36 -10.01
C GLY A 69 9.30 -9.48 -10.16
N THR A 70 8.29 -10.05 -10.77
CA THR A 70 7.00 -9.40 -11.03
C THR A 70 5.88 -10.17 -10.35
N PHE A 71 4.98 -9.45 -9.71
CA PHE A 71 3.77 -9.95 -9.08
C PHE A 71 2.55 -9.39 -9.80
N VAL A 72 1.57 -10.25 -10.08
CA VAL A 72 0.35 -9.86 -10.82
C VAL A 72 -0.85 -10.02 -9.91
N PHE A 73 -1.65 -8.95 -9.80
CA PHE A 73 -2.80 -8.87 -8.93
C PHE A 73 -4.07 -8.53 -9.73
N PRO A 74 -4.92 -9.52 -10.04
CA PRO A 74 -6.25 -9.26 -10.59
C PRO A 74 -7.19 -8.59 -9.57
N ALA A 75 -8.30 -8.06 -10.05
CA ALA A 75 -9.37 -7.54 -9.18
C ALA A 75 -9.74 -8.54 -8.07
N GLY A 76 -9.96 -8.05 -6.85
CA GLY A 76 -10.20 -8.82 -5.66
C GLY A 76 -8.94 -9.32 -4.93
N HIS A 77 -7.77 -9.23 -5.55
CA HIS A 77 -6.48 -9.53 -4.93
C HIS A 77 -5.90 -8.26 -4.28
N GLY A 78 -4.84 -8.45 -3.52
CA GLY A 78 -4.09 -7.36 -2.90
C GLY A 78 -2.81 -7.88 -2.27
N GLY A 79 -2.23 -7.10 -1.42
CA GLY A 79 -1.00 -7.51 -0.76
C GLY A 79 -0.40 -6.43 0.12
N LEU A 80 0.81 -6.75 0.59
CA LEU A 80 1.67 -5.83 1.32
C LEU A 80 2.97 -5.66 0.54
N LEU A 81 3.33 -4.42 0.26
CA LEU A 81 4.67 -4.02 -0.15
C LEU A 81 5.44 -3.56 1.09
N ASN A 82 6.60 -4.14 1.29
CA ASN A 82 7.39 -3.87 2.49
C ASN A 82 8.14 -2.53 2.41
N SER A 83 8.54 -2.00 3.55
CA SER A 83 9.33 -0.77 3.66
C SER A 83 10.62 -0.82 2.83
N ASN A 84 10.97 0.31 2.21
CA ASN A 84 12.22 0.51 1.45
C ASN A 84 12.40 -0.42 0.24
N VAL A 85 11.33 -0.98 -0.29
CA VAL A 85 11.40 -1.83 -1.49
C VAL A 85 11.33 -0.97 -2.74
N LEU A 86 12.36 -1.04 -3.58
CA LEU A 86 12.33 -0.41 -4.90
C LEU A 86 11.31 -1.14 -5.78
N HIS A 87 10.33 -0.42 -6.29
CA HIS A 87 9.24 -0.99 -7.08
C HIS A 87 8.73 -0.03 -8.15
N MET A 88 7.98 -0.60 -9.08
CA MET A 88 7.21 0.10 -10.11
C MET A 88 5.87 -0.63 -10.26
N THR A 89 4.79 0.10 -10.46
CA THR A 89 3.47 -0.46 -10.74
C THR A 89 2.95 -0.05 -12.09
N GLN A 90 2.26 -0.96 -12.75
CA GLN A 90 1.59 -0.70 -14.04
C GLN A 90 0.38 -1.60 -14.23
N SER A 91 -0.48 -1.22 -15.17
CA SER A 91 -1.51 -2.12 -15.71
C SER A 91 -0.96 -2.88 -16.90
N PRO A 92 -1.19 -4.20 -17.01
CA PRO A 92 -0.72 -5.01 -18.14
C PRO A 92 -1.25 -4.53 -19.50
N LYS A 93 -0.55 -4.87 -20.58
CA LYS A 93 -1.03 -4.61 -21.94
C LYS A 93 -2.38 -5.28 -22.16
N GLY A 94 -3.35 -4.55 -22.69
CA GLY A 94 -4.70 -5.06 -22.98
C GLY A 94 -5.73 -4.73 -21.91
N ILE A 95 -5.32 -4.41 -20.70
CA ILE A 95 -6.21 -3.86 -19.65
C ILE A 95 -6.44 -2.38 -19.95
N VAL A 96 -7.71 -1.97 -19.95
CA VAL A 96 -8.11 -0.58 -20.30
C VAL A 96 -8.06 0.32 -19.09
N HIS A 97 -8.55 -0.18 -17.96
CA HIS A 97 -8.71 0.58 -16.73
C HIS A 97 -8.45 -0.31 -15.51
N THR A 98 -7.70 0.22 -14.56
CA THR A 98 -7.39 -0.45 -13.29
C THR A 98 -7.55 0.56 -12.16
N VAL A 99 -8.20 0.13 -11.09
CA VAL A 99 -8.32 0.89 -9.85
C VAL A 99 -7.68 0.09 -8.72
N GLN A 100 -6.73 0.72 -8.05
CA GLN A 100 -6.06 0.21 -6.87
C GLN A 100 -6.32 1.14 -5.69
N LEU A 101 -6.64 0.56 -4.55
CA LEU A 101 -6.77 1.25 -3.26
C LEU A 101 -5.51 0.97 -2.43
N GLU A 102 -4.97 1.99 -1.78
CA GLU A 102 -3.70 1.91 -1.06
C GLU A 102 -3.78 2.58 0.31
N HIS A 103 -3.20 1.91 1.31
CA HIS A 103 -2.83 2.50 2.59
C HIS A 103 -1.31 2.54 2.68
N LEU A 104 -0.73 3.74 2.76
CA LEU A 104 0.67 3.93 3.10
C LEU A 104 0.75 4.38 4.55
N PHE A 105 1.54 3.70 5.36
CA PHE A 105 1.71 4.07 6.77
C PHE A 105 3.09 3.72 7.32
N ASP A 106 3.55 4.55 8.24
CA ASP A 106 4.74 4.23 9.02
C ASP A 106 4.45 3.02 9.91
N PRO A 107 5.34 2.02 9.95
CA PRO A 107 5.14 0.83 10.79
C PRO A 107 4.89 1.11 12.28
N SER A 108 5.28 2.27 12.79
CA SER A 108 5.01 2.69 14.16
C SER A 108 3.52 2.89 14.45
N LEU A 109 2.69 3.12 13.41
CA LEU A 109 1.22 3.19 13.56
C LEU A 109 0.67 1.93 14.24
N ILE A 110 1.22 0.78 13.88
CA ILE A 110 0.86 -0.53 14.46
C ILE A 110 1.80 -0.89 15.63
N GLY A 111 3.10 -0.69 15.45
CA GLY A 111 4.14 -1.05 16.41
C GLY A 111 4.07 -0.25 17.71
N GLY A 112 3.54 0.99 17.63
CA GLY A 112 3.51 1.92 18.75
C GLY A 112 4.89 2.48 19.09
N THR A 113 5.12 2.72 20.37
CA THR A 113 6.37 3.31 20.86
C THR A 113 7.59 2.46 20.51
N PRO A 114 8.70 3.06 20.06
CA PRO A 114 9.95 2.35 19.78
C PRO A 114 10.40 1.47 20.96
N GLY A 115 10.75 0.24 20.64
CA GLY A 115 11.13 -0.78 21.63
C GLY A 115 9.94 -1.52 22.26
N SER A 116 8.71 -1.25 21.83
CA SER A 116 7.51 -1.94 22.30
C SER A 116 7.55 -3.44 22.00
N ARG A 117 6.73 -4.20 22.71
CA ARG A 117 6.63 -5.65 22.51
C ARG A 117 6.04 -5.98 21.13
N ILE A 118 5.10 -5.16 20.64
CA ILE A 118 4.45 -5.33 19.33
C ILE A 118 5.50 -5.08 18.25
N GLU A 119 6.20 -3.95 18.32
CA GLU A 119 7.26 -3.62 17.37
C GLU A 119 8.29 -4.74 17.25
N LYS A 120 8.88 -5.16 18.38
CA LYS A 120 9.95 -6.19 18.41
C LYS A 120 9.49 -7.56 17.91
N LYS A 121 8.25 -7.93 18.21
CA LYS A 121 7.75 -9.28 17.91
C LYS A 121 7.18 -9.41 16.51
N TYR A 122 6.54 -8.36 15.97
CA TYR A 122 5.76 -8.46 14.75
C TYR A 122 6.24 -7.51 13.65
N ILE A 123 6.60 -6.27 14.00
CA ILE A 123 6.89 -5.25 12.99
C ILE A 123 8.34 -5.35 12.51
N LEU A 124 9.32 -5.29 13.40
CA LEU A 124 10.73 -5.35 13.03
C LEU A 124 11.09 -6.60 12.23
N PRO A 125 10.65 -7.84 12.62
CA PRO A 125 10.97 -9.02 11.84
C PRO A 125 10.44 -8.97 10.40
N LEU A 126 9.31 -8.29 10.16
CA LEU A 126 8.75 -8.10 8.83
C LEU A 126 9.51 -7.01 8.07
N THR A 127 9.57 -5.79 8.62
CA THR A 127 10.07 -4.61 7.91
C THR A 127 11.58 -4.63 7.65
N THR A 128 12.34 -5.37 8.45
CA THR A 128 13.80 -5.56 8.25
C THR A 128 14.17 -6.80 7.44
N ALA A 129 13.20 -7.61 7.04
CA ALA A 129 13.43 -8.84 6.28
C ALA A 129 13.75 -8.53 4.80
N ALA A 130 15.02 -8.35 4.45
CA ALA A 130 15.46 -7.99 3.10
C ALA A 130 15.04 -8.97 1.98
N HIS A 131 14.57 -10.17 2.34
CA HIS A 131 14.06 -11.15 1.37
C HIS A 131 12.55 -10.99 1.11
N ILE A 132 11.83 -10.25 1.94
CA ILE A 132 10.39 -9.99 1.80
C ILE A 132 10.22 -8.64 1.12
N GLY A 133 9.91 -8.64 -0.16
CA GLY A 133 9.56 -7.42 -0.91
C GLY A 133 8.05 -7.23 -0.98
N VAL A 134 7.36 -8.23 -1.50
CA VAL A 134 5.90 -8.26 -1.65
C VAL A 134 5.33 -9.50 -1.00
N ILE A 135 4.25 -9.37 -0.24
CA ILE A 135 3.45 -10.47 0.29
C ILE A 135 2.12 -10.46 -0.45
N PRO A 136 1.89 -11.38 -1.40
CA PRO A 136 0.63 -11.45 -2.12
C PRO A 136 -0.48 -12.06 -1.25
N LEU A 137 -1.69 -11.53 -1.40
CA LEU A 137 -2.93 -12.02 -0.83
C LEU A 137 -3.89 -12.46 -1.93
N ASP A 138 -4.37 -13.71 -1.80
CA ASP A 138 -5.23 -14.39 -2.75
C ASP A 138 -6.61 -14.66 -2.13
N PRO A 139 -7.71 -14.16 -2.71
CA PRO A 139 -9.07 -14.39 -2.19
C PRO A 139 -9.49 -15.87 -2.23
N GLY A 140 -8.83 -16.71 -3.02
CA GLY A 140 -9.05 -18.15 -3.03
C GLY A 140 -8.60 -18.87 -1.75
N ARG A 141 -7.85 -18.19 -0.87
CA ARG A 141 -7.39 -18.73 0.42
C ARG A 141 -8.21 -18.13 1.56
N PRO A 142 -9.00 -18.90 2.33
CA PRO A 142 -9.95 -18.36 3.30
C PRO A 142 -9.36 -17.37 4.32
N GLN A 143 -8.16 -17.65 4.83
CA GLN A 143 -7.48 -16.74 5.77
C GLN A 143 -7.07 -15.43 5.10
N GLN A 144 -6.59 -15.47 3.85
CA GLN A 144 -6.19 -14.29 3.10
C GLN A 144 -7.40 -13.50 2.60
N ALA A 145 -8.49 -14.19 2.27
CA ALA A 145 -9.76 -13.55 1.91
C ALA A 145 -10.30 -12.65 3.04
N SER A 146 -10.19 -13.11 4.30
CA SER A 146 -10.62 -12.29 5.45
C SER A 146 -9.74 -11.04 5.65
N ILE A 147 -8.43 -11.16 5.39
CA ILE A 147 -7.50 -10.01 5.42
C ILE A 147 -7.84 -9.02 4.30
N LEU A 148 -8.04 -9.51 3.08
CA LEU A 148 -8.44 -8.69 1.93
C LEU A 148 -9.74 -7.94 2.18
N GLU A 149 -10.73 -8.60 2.78
CA GLU A 149 -11.99 -7.95 3.15
C GLU A 149 -11.78 -6.87 4.23
N SER A 150 -10.90 -7.09 5.21
CA SER A 150 -10.54 -6.08 6.21
C SER A 150 -9.88 -4.86 5.55
N ILE A 151 -8.91 -5.08 4.65
CA ILE A 151 -8.28 -4.01 3.88
C ILE A 151 -9.34 -3.24 3.06
N ARG A 152 -10.19 -3.93 2.32
CA ARG A 152 -11.23 -3.30 1.50
C ARG A 152 -12.20 -2.45 2.36
N ARG A 153 -12.61 -2.97 3.52
CA ARG A 153 -13.53 -2.27 4.44
C ARG A 153 -12.89 -1.07 5.11
N SER A 154 -11.59 -1.08 5.36
CA SER A 154 -10.90 0.05 5.98
C SER A 154 -11.01 1.34 5.16
N PHE A 155 -11.10 1.24 3.83
CA PHE A 155 -11.32 2.38 2.94
C PHE A 155 -12.72 3.01 3.05
N GLN A 156 -13.66 2.33 3.69
CA GLN A 156 -15.03 2.83 3.94
C GLN A 156 -15.15 3.58 5.27
N ILE A 157 -14.11 3.57 6.11
CA ILE A 157 -14.09 4.31 7.38
C ILE A 157 -13.98 5.80 7.05
N SER A 158 -15.00 6.58 7.44
CA SER A 158 -15.00 8.01 7.20
C SER A 158 -14.02 8.73 8.13
N SER A 159 -13.16 9.59 7.55
CA SER A 159 -12.24 10.44 8.32
C SER A 159 -12.94 11.52 9.15
N GLU A 160 -14.23 11.74 8.92
CA GLU A 160 -15.06 12.68 9.67
C GLU A 160 -15.71 12.04 10.90
N GLU A 161 -15.65 10.71 11.02
CA GLU A 161 -16.23 10.02 12.17
C GLU A 161 -15.33 10.09 13.40
N TYR A 162 -15.97 10.27 14.56
CA TYR A 162 -15.27 10.18 15.85
C TYR A 162 -14.58 8.82 16.02
N GLY A 163 -13.30 8.83 16.38
CA GLY A 163 -12.49 7.63 16.56
C GLY A 163 -11.96 7.02 15.27
N TYR A 164 -11.96 7.78 14.16
CA TYR A 164 -11.41 7.36 12.86
C TYR A 164 -10.04 6.71 12.99
N GLU A 165 -9.10 7.38 13.66
CA GLU A 165 -7.71 6.93 13.79
C GLU A 165 -7.60 5.56 14.51
N VAL A 166 -8.41 5.37 15.56
CA VAL A 166 -8.43 4.10 16.31
C VAL A 166 -9.01 2.98 15.45
N ARG A 167 -10.16 3.23 14.82
CA ARG A 167 -10.84 2.25 13.97
C ARG A 167 -10.00 1.86 12.77
N LEU A 168 -9.33 2.84 12.15
CA LEU A 168 -8.45 2.59 11.02
C LEU A 168 -7.24 1.75 11.43
N ARG A 169 -6.53 2.15 12.49
CA ARG A 169 -5.39 1.39 13.01
C ARG A 169 -5.78 -0.06 13.33
N ASP A 170 -6.91 -0.26 14.00
CA ASP A 170 -7.38 -1.60 14.36
C ASP A 170 -7.74 -2.44 13.11
N SER A 171 -8.16 -1.81 12.02
CA SER A 171 -8.44 -2.49 10.75
C SER A 171 -7.18 -2.87 9.96
N LEU A 172 -6.06 -2.17 10.21
CA LEU A 172 -4.76 -2.40 9.56
C LEU A 172 -3.84 -3.34 10.37
N SER A 173 -4.21 -3.66 11.61
CA SER A 173 -3.47 -4.54 12.54
C SER A 173 -3.86 -6.00 12.34
#